data_53c4c1d06d006b0708086f6324994918
#
_entry.id   53c4c1d06d006b0708086f6324994918
#
_cell.length_a   1.000
_cell.length_b   1.000
_cell.length_c   1.000
_cell.angle_alpha   90.00
_cell.angle_beta   90.00
_cell.angle_gamma   90.00
#
_symmetry.space_group_name_H-M   'P 1'
#
loop_
_entity.id
_entity.type
_entity.pdbx_description
1 polymer ?
#
loop_
_entity_poly.entity_id
_entity_poly.type
_entity_poly.pdbx_seq_one_letter_code
_entity_poly.pdbx_strand_id
1 'polypeptide(L)'
;KFPVVRGIQAKREYFIAMVPLKMLPHLFPIDDEYVLPEYRAQRKLNEARIPVISKYILDNRDSYVFSALAASIDGDFCFKADNSNQDAGTLEVSMDAKFLINDGQHRKSSILEAMREDPSLGDETISIVFFADKGLARSQQIFTDLNKNAVKTSNSISELYDSRDEMAVITRNIIWKIEFLNTYTDKEKDILGKFSSKLFTLNTFYSANKIVVGGKIEDKTEDFLTTYWEMVVANML
;
A
#
# COMPACT_ATOMS: atom_id res chain seq x y z
N LYS A 1 18.12 16.60 -11.98
CA LYS A 1 17.09 17.65 -12.02
C LYS A 1 15.72 17.01 -12.12
N PHE A 2 14.77 17.49 -11.33
CA PHE A 2 13.38 16.98 -11.30
C PHE A 2 12.43 18.14 -11.46
N PRO A 3 11.44 18.05 -12.35
CA PRO A 3 10.24 18.89 -12.29
C PRO A 3 9.51 18.57 -10.99
N VAL A 4 9.18 19.60 -10.20
CA VAL A 4 8.56 19.41 -8.89
C VAL A 4 7.51 20.47 -8.61
N VAL A 5 6.61 20.12 -7.67
CA VAL A 5 5.78 21.08 -6.98
C VAL A 5 6.28 21.15 -5.52
N ARG A 6 6.52 22.38 -5.06
CA ARG A 6 6.95 22.68 -3.71
C ARG A 6 5.74 22.79 -2.77
N GLY A 7 5.86 22.21 -1.59
CA GLY A 7 4.92 22.42 -0.49
C GLY A 7 5.65 22.82 0.79
N ILE A 8 4.90 23.28 1.79
CA ILE A 8 5.42 23.65 3.11
C ILE A 8 4.66 22.85 4.17
N GLN A 9 5.40 22.16 5.03
CA GLN A 9 4.87 21.42 6.17
C GLN A 9 5.76 21.67 7.39
N ALA A 10 5.16 22.03 8.53
CA ALA A 10 5.89 22.39 9.75
C ALA A 10 6.99 23.45 9.51
N LYS A 11 6.71 24.46 8.68
CA LYS A 11 7.63 25.54 8.26
C LYS A 11 8.84 25.05 7.44
N ARG A 12 8.80 23.85 6.89
CA ARG A 12 9.85 23.26 6.05
C ARG A 12 9.33 22.96 4.67
N GLU A 13 10.19 23.13 3.69
CA GLU A 13 9.88 22.81 2.30
C GLU A 13 9.96 21.29 2.08
N TYR A 14 9.05 20.79 1.25
CA TYR A 14 9.13 19.47 0.65
C TYR A 14 8.74 19.57 -0.83
N PHE A 15 9.09 18.58 -1.62
CA PHE A 15 8.91 18.61 -3.06
C PHE A 15 8.25 17.32 -3.53
N ILE A 16 7.31 17.43 -4.47
CA ILE A 16 6.68 16.27 -5.10
C ILE A 16 7.13 16.21 -6.55
N ALA A 17 7.70 15.06 -6.93
CA ALA A 17 8.11 14.76 -8.30
C ALA A 17 7.36 13.54 -8.83
N MET A 18 7.06 13.53 -10.14
CA MET A 18 6.69 12.31 -10.87
C MET A 18 7.95 11.72 -11.48
N VAL A 19 8.31 10.51 -11.06
CA VAL A 19 9.58 9.88 -11.45
C VAL A 19 9.30 8.61 -12.25
N PRO A 20 9.88 8.46 -13.45
CA PRO A 20 9.78 7.22 -14.21
C PRO A 20 10.32 6.02 -13.41
N LEU A 21 9.63 4.89 -13.46
CA LEU A 21 9.99 3.72 -12.66
C LEU A 21 11.40 3.22 -12.96
N LYS A 22 11.85 3.34 -14.21
CA LYS A 22 13.23 3.00 -14.63
C LYS A 22 14.31 3.82 -13.93
N MET A 23 13.97 4.97 -13.31
CA MET A 23 14.92 5.79 -12.56
C MET A 23 15.10 5.35 -11.11
N LEU A 24 14.18 4.53 -10.57
CA LEU A 24 14.23 4.11 -9.18
C LEU A 24 15.52 3.39 -8.78
N PRO A 25 16.13 2.50 -9.60
CA PRO A 25 17.40 1.87 -9.27
C PRO A 25 18.56 2.86 -9.15
N HIS A 26 18.52 3.94 -9.93
CA HIS A 26 19.57 4.98 -9.93
C HIS A 26 19.41 5.93 -8.73
N LEU A 27 18.19 6.26 -8.36
CA LEU A 27 17.93 7.14 -7.22
C LEU A 27 18.12 6.42 -5.89
N PHE A 28 17.73 5.17 -5.84
CA PHE A 28 17.78 4.34 -4.65
C PHE A 28 18.54 3.05 -4.97
N PRO A 29 19.87 3.11 -5.08
CA PRO A 29 20.68 1.91 -5.26
C PRO A 29 20.39 0.92 -4.13
N ILE A 30 20.69 -0.36 -4.35
CA ILE A 30 20.48 -1.41 -3.35
C ILE A 30 21.39 -1.05 -2.17
N ASP A 31 20.75 -0.57 -1.10
CA ASP A 31 21.45 -0.25 0.13
C ASP A 31 21.87 -1.53 0.86
N ASP A 32 23.04 -1.45 1.46
CA ASP A 32 23.68 -2.50 2.22
C ASP A 32 22.73 -3.10 3.26
N GLU A 33 22.30 -4.34 3.05
CA GLU A 33 21.60 -5.15 4.04
C GLU A 33 22.39 -5.32 5.35
N TYR A 34 23.66 -4.94 5.33
CA TYR A 34 24.61 -5.08 6.43
C TYR A 34 24.73 -3.83 7.34
N VAL A 35 23.97 -2.76 7.05
CA VAL A 35 24.00 -1.58 7.93
C VAL A 35 23.24 -1.89 9.22
N LEU A 36 23.88 -1.61 10.37
CA LEU A 36 23.25 -1.78 11.69
C LEU A 36 21.96 -0.95 11.81
N PRO A 37 20.94 -1.40 12.58
CA PRO A 37 19.66 -0.72 12.69
C PRO A 37 19.72 0.76 13.01
N GLU A 38 20.67 1.16 13.87
CA GLU A 38 20.88 2.55 14.29
C GLU A 38 21.44 3.45 13.19
N TYR A 39 22.01 2.87 12.13
CA TYR A 39 22.55 3.58 10.96
C TYR A 39 21.66 3.49 9.72
N ARG A 40 20.45 2.88 9.86
CA ARG A 40 19.47 2.78 8.77
C ARG A 40 18.38 3.83 8.91
N ALA A 41 17.93 4.37 7.79
CA ALA A 41 16.78 5.25 7.75
C ALA A 41 15.43 4.51 7.81
N GLN A 42 15.42 3.18 7.72
CA GLN A 42 14.22 2.36 7.57
C GLN A 42 14.39 0.94 8.16
N ARG A 43 13.27 0.19 8.25
CA ARG A 43 13.28 -1.21 8.70
C ARG A 43 13.96 -2.12 7.67
N LYS A 44 14.43 -3.28 8.14
CA LYS A 44 14.83 -4.37 7.26
C LYS A 44 13.65 -4.77 6.36
N LEU A 45 13.94 -4.97 5.09
CA LEU A 45 12.96 -5.37 4.09
C LEU A 45 12.37 -6.75 4.44
N ASN A 46 11.04 -6.86 4.36
CA ASN A 46 10.39 -8.17 4.42
C ASN A 46 10.26 -8.72 2.99
N GLU A 47 11.22 -9.55 2.60
CA GLU A 47 11.32 -10.09 1.26
C GLU A 47 10.10 -10.89 0.82
N ALA A 48 9.40 -11.56 1.76
CA ALA A 48 8.20 -12.32 1.45
C ALA A 48 7.05 -11.48 0.88
N ARG A 49 7.08 -10.17 1.08
CA ARG A 49 6.07 -9.24 0.52
C ARG A 49 6.37 -8.82 -0.91
N ILE A 50 7.60 -8.96 -1.38
CA ILE A 50 8.00 -8.48 -2.71
C ILE A 50 7.26 -9.24 -3.82
N PRO A 51 7.24 -10.58 -3.86
CA PRO A 51 6.53 -11.31 -4.91
C PRO A 51 5.03 -11.03 -4.92
N VAL A 52 4.43 -10.84 -3.73
CA VAL A 52 2.98 -10.56 -3.61
C VAL A 52 2.63 -9.22 -4.27
N ILE A 53 3.41 -8.17 -3.99
CA ILE A 53 3.17 -6.84 -4.56
C ILE A 53 3.59 -6.80 -6.04
N SER A 54 4.67 -7.50 -6.43
CA SER A 54 5.08 -7.62 -7.84
C SER A 54 3.98 -8.28 -8.67
N LYS A 55 3.43 -9.38 -8.18
CA LYS A 55 2.29 -10.05 -8.82
C LYS A 55 1.06 -9.14 -8.91
N TYR A 56 0.77 -8.37 -7.85
CA TYR A 56 -0.32 -7.39 -7.90
C TYR A 56 -0.17 -6.39 -9.05
N ILE A 57 1.06 -5.90 -9.33
CA ILE A 57 1.32 -5.00 -10.47
C ILE A 57 1.06 -5.73 -11.79
N LEU A 58 1.62 -6.92 -11.96
CA LEU A 58 1.59 -7.68 -13.21
C LEU A 58 0.17 -8.16 -13.54
N ASP A 59 -0.59 -8.62 -12.55
CA ASP A 59 -1.96 -9.07 -12.72
C ASP A 59 -2.96 -7.91 -12.94
N ASN A 60 -2.58 -6.67 -12.63
CA ASN A 60 -3.46 -5.51 -12.69
C ASN A 60 -2.88 -4.35 -13.48
N ARG A 61 -2.28 -4.61 -14.64
CA ARG A 61 -1.57 -3.60 -15.47
C ARG A 61 -2.38 -2.35 -15.75
N ASP A 62 -3.69 -2.48 -15.92
CA ASP A 62 -4.58 -1.36 -16.26
C ASP A 62 -5.22 -0.70 -15.03
N SER A 63 -4.94 -1.18 -13.83
CA SER A 63 -5.69 -0.76 -12.64
C SER A 63 -4.93 -0.79 -11.32
N TYR A 64 -3.63 -1.13 -11.32
CA TYR A 64 -2.86 -1.05 -10.09
C TYR A 64 -2.66 0.40 -9.64
N VAL A 65 -2.60 0.63 -8.33
CA VAL A 65 -2.43 1.96 -7.74
C VAL A 65 -1.45 1.88 -6.58
N PHE A 66 -0.51 2.84 -6.54
CA PHE A 66 0.38 3.05 -5.41
C PHE A 66 0.28 4.46 -4.85
N SER A 67 0.40 4.58 -3.54
CA SER A 67 0.69 5.84 -2.89
C SER A 67 2.13 6.28 -3.18
N ALA A 68 2.42 7.57 -2.98
CA ALA A 68 3.76 8.14 -3.14
C ALA A 68 4.81 7.40 -2.30
N LEU A 69 6.05 7.34 -2.81
CA LEU A 69 7.22 7.06 -1.99
C LEU A 69 7.56 8.33 -1.19
N ALA A 70 8.14 8.16 -0.01
CA ALA A 70 8.70 9.26 0.76
C ALA A 70 10.21 9.07 0.89
N ALA A 71 10.99 10.10 0.58
CA ALA A 71 12.44 10.06 0.62
C ALA A 71 13.04 11.36 1.15
N SER A 72 14.16 11.27 1.85
CA SER A 72 14.97 12.40 2.25
C SER A 72 16.11 12.62 1.26
N ILE A 73 16.49 13.87 1.04
CA ILE A 73 17.68 14.28 0.29
C ILE A 73 18.78 14.59 1.30
N ASP A 74 19.83 13.77 1.33
CA ASP A 74 21.02 13.99 2.13
C ASP A 74 22.14 14.54 1.23
N GLY A 75 22.26 15.84 1.19
CA GLY A 75 23.20 16.57 0.34
C GLY A 75 22.68 17.93 -0.10
N ASP A 76 23.41 18.59 -1.00
CA ASP A 76 23.05 19.91 -1.48
C ASP A 76 22.01 19.83 -2.62
N PHE A 77 21.05 20.72 -2.55
CA PHE A 77 20.01 20.90 -3.57
C PHE A 77 19.66 22.39 -3.70
N CYS A 78 19.04 22.73 -4.82
CA CYS A 78 18.50 24.06 -5.10
C CYS A 78 17.15 23.93 -5.81
N PHE A 79 16.15 24.64 -5.31
CA PHE A 79 14.87 24.77 -6.00
C PHE A 79 14.84 26.05 -6.81
N LYS A 80 14.49 25.93 -8.08
CA LYS A 80 14.33 27.05 -9.02
C LYS A 80 12.85 27.10 -9.42
N ALA A 81 12.14 28.09 -8.90
CA ALA A 81 10.74 28.31 -9.21
C ALA A 81 10.58 28.74 -10.68
N ASP A 82 9.44 28.38 -11.26
CA ASP A 82 9.03 28.86 -12.57
C ASP A 82 8.56 30.32 -12.51
N ASN A 83 8.72 31.06 -13.59
CA ASN A 83 8.33 32.47 -13.66
C ASN A 83 6.82 32.69 -13.42
N SER A 84 6.00 31.73 -13.79
CA SER A 84 4.54 31.80 -13.73
C SER A 84 3.95 31.22 -12.45
N ASN A 85 4.70 30.40 -11.72
CA ASN A 85 4.24 29.74 -10.51
C ASN A 85 5.40 29.53 -9.53
N GLN A 86 5.34 30.20 -8.39
CA GLN A 86 6.39 30.15 -7.38
C GLN A 86 6.51 28.80 -6.66
N ASP A 87 5.48 27.93 -6.76
CA ASP A 87 5.47 26.62 -6.14
C ASP A 87 5.75 25.48 -7.14
N ALA A 88 5.69 25.74 -8.44
CA ALA A 88 6.18 24.83 -9.47
C ALA A 88 7.58 25.22 -9.92
N GLY A 89 8.41 24.23 -10.28
CA GLY A 89 9.76 24.52 -10.74
C GLY A 89 10.63 23.28 -10.88
N THR A 90 11.92 23.51 -10.84
CA THR A 90 12.94 22.46 -10.97
C THR A 90 13.75 22.34 -9.68
N LEU A 91 13.79 21.12 -9.14
CA LEU A 91 14.69 20.75 -8.07
C LEU A 91 16.00 20.23 -8.67
N GLU A 92 17.08 20.95 -8.47
CA GLU A 92 18.44 20.54 -8.84
C GLU A 92 19.10 19.94 -7.61
N VAL A 93 19.53 18.69 -7.70
CA VAL A 93 20.18 17.96 -6.61
C VAL A 93 21.62 17.67 -7.03
N SER A 94 22.57 17.83 -6.10
CA SER A 94 23.97 17.49 -6.33
C SER A 94 24.13 16.03 -6.72
N MET A 95 25.13 15.73 -7.55
CA MET A 95 25.45 14.34 -7.91
C MET A 95 25.98 13.53 -6.70
N ASP A 96 26.52 14.19 -5.70
CA ASP A 96 27.03 13.56 -4.46
C ASP A 96 25.94 13.36 -3.40
N ALA A 97 24.74 13.94 -3.62
CA ALA A 97 23.63 13.79 -2.70
C ALA A 97 23.07 12.37 -2.74
N LYS A 98 22.70 11.85 -1.58
CA LYS A 98 22.05 10.55 -1.44
C LYS A 98 20.55 10.71 -1.20
N PHE A 99 19.78 9.80 -1.77
CA PHE A 99 18.36 9.71 -1.50
C PHE A 99 18.10 8.53 -0.57
N LEU A 100 17.44 8.80 0.56
CA LEU A 100 17.13 7.82 1.58
C LEU A 100 15.62 7.60 1.62
N ILE A 101 15.13 6.39 1.30
CA ILE A 101 13.70 6.09 1.38
C ILE A 101 13.27 6.06 2.84
N ASN A 102 12.28 6.88 3.20
CA ASN A 102 11.65 6.90 4.51
C ASN A 102 10.39 6.00 4.55
N ASP A 103 9.60 5.99 3.46
CA ASP A 103 8.46 5.07 3.29
C ASP A 103 8.37 4.58 1.85
N GLY A 104 7.93 3.33 1.69
CA GLY A 104 7.69 2.70 0.39
C GLY A 104 8.80 1.77 -0.09
N GLN A 105 9.72 1.32 0.78
CA GLN A 105 10.79 0.39 0.43
C GLN A 105 10.29 -0.89 -0.24
N HIS A 106 9.21 -1.51 0.30
CA HIS A 106 8.62 -2.70 -0.29
C HIS A 106 8.03 -2.40 -1.67
N ARG A 107 7.36 -1.24 -1.84
CA ARG A 107 6.83 -0.79 -3.14
C ARG A 107 7.96 -0.65 -4.17
N LYS A 108 9.04 0.07 -3.82
CA LYS A 108 10.22 0.18 -4.69
C LYS A 108 10.72 -1.20 -5.11
N SER A 109 11.00 -2.09 -4.15
CA SER A 109 11.58 -3.39 -4.45
C SER A 109 10.67 -4.27 -5.31
N SER A 110 9.35 -4.21 -5.06
CA SER A 110 8.36 -4.94 -5.86
C SER A 110 8.19 -4.37 -7.27
N ILE A 111 8.30 -3.05 -7.43
CA ILE A 111 8.32 -2.42 -8.76
C ILE A 111 9.56 -2.88 -9.54
N LEU A 112 10.73 -2.92 -8.91
CA LEU A 112 11.95 -3.40 -9.57
C LEU A 112 11.84 -4.87 -9.97
N GLU A 113 11.21 -5.71 -9.16
CA GLU A 113 10.95 -7.10 -9.49
C GLU A 113 9.97 -7.23 -10.66
N ALA A 114 8.86 -6.50 -10.64
CA ALA A 114 7.89 -6.49 -11.73
C ALA A 114 8.51 -5.99 -13.06
N MET A 115 9.39 -4.99 -13.01
CA MET A 115 10.11 -4.48 -14.19
C MET A 115 11.09 -5.50 -14.80
N ARG A 116 11.55 -6.51 -14.04
CA ARG A 116 12.36 -7.59 -14.61
C ARG A 116 11.52 -8.51 -15.50
N GLU A 117 10.24 -8.70 -15.16
CA GLU A 117 9.30 -9.51 -15.94
C GLU A 117 8.67 -8.70 -17.08
N ASP A 118 8.30 -7.43 -16.79
CA ASP A 118 7.72 -6.51 -17.79
C ASP A 118 8.49 -5.18 -17.82
N PRO A 119 9.51 -5.06 -18.68
CA PRO A 119 10.30 -3.84 -18.83
C PRO A 119 9.51 -2.60 -19.27
N SER A 120 8.33 -2.77 -19.88
CA SER A 120 7.48 -1.65 -20.31
C SER A 120 6.99 -0.79 -19.14
N LEU A 121 6.93 -1.35 -17.93
CA LEU A 121 6.66 -0.63 -16.68
C LEU A 121 7.63 0.54 -16.45
N GLY A 122 8.84 0.46 -16.99
CA GLY A 122 9.87 1.48 -16.77
C GLY A 122 9.48 2.89 -17.22
N ASP A 123 8.57 3.02 -18.18
CA ASP A 123 8.08 4.29 -18.70
C ASP A 123 6.88 4.86 -17.90
N GLU A 124 6.28 4.07 -17.04
CA GLU A 124 5.28 4.53 -16.07
C GLU A 124 5.96 5.34 -14.95
N THR A 125 5.17 6.05 -14.16
CA THR A 125 5.70 6.95 -13.14
C THR A 125 5.12 6.66 -11.77
N ILE A 126 5.91 6.98 -10.73
CA ILE A 126 5.45 7.03 -9.35
C ILE A 126 5.73 8.42 -8.76
N SER A 127 4.82 8.91 -7.94
CA SER A 127 5.06 10.12 -7.18
C SER A 127 6.06 9.86 -6.04
N ILE A 128 7.02 10.78 -5.88
CA ILE A 128 7.97 10.76 -4.76
C ILE A 128 7.87 12.09 -4.03
N VAL A 129 7.68 12.02 -2.71
CA VAL A 129 7.76 13.17 -1.81
C VAL A 129 9.18 13.26 -1.28
N PHE A 130 9.90 14.28 -1.71
CA PHE A 130 11.25 14.58 -1.24
C PHE A 130 11.23 15.55 -0.06
N PHE A 131 11.80 15.13 1.06
CA PHE A 131 12.01 15.98 2.22
C PHE A 131 13.44 16.55 2.18
N ALA A 132 13.52 17.87 2.27
CA ALA A 132 14.76 18.63 2.24
C ALA A 132 15.42 18.67 3.62
N ASP A 133 15.73 17.52 4.18
CA ASP A 133 16.30 17.39 5.53
C ASP A 133 17.61 16.62 5.51
N LYS A 134 18.67 17.28 5.94
CA LYS A 134 20.02 16.70 6.00
C LYS A 134 20.18 15.79 7.23
N GLY A 135 20.73 14.60 6.99
CA GLY A 135 21.21 13.69 8.02
C GLY A 135 20.28 12.54 8.40
N LEU A 136 20.92 11.45 8.81
CA LEU A 136 20.25 10.16 9.13
C LEU A 136 19.23 10.29 10.25
N ALA A 137 19.54 11.01 11.31
CA ALA A 137 18.64 11.16 12.47
C ALA A 137 17.28 11.76 12.08
N ARG A 138 17.28 12.72 11.16
CA ARG A 138 16.06 13.32 10.66
C ARG A 138 15.29 12.39 9.74
N SER A 139 15.96 11.66 8.87
CA SER A 139 15.34 10.61 8.06
C SER A 139 14.67 9.55 8.92
N GLN A 140 15.30 9.12 10.01
CA GLN A 140 14.74 8.18 10.98
C GLN A 140 13.50 8.76 11.70
N GLN A 141 13.52 10.05 12.03
CA GLN A 141 12.36 10.72 12.61
C GLN A 141 11.19 10.79 11.62
N ILE A 142 11.44 11.16 10.36
CA ILE A 142 10.42 11.17 9.29
C ILE A 142 9.84 9.77 9.11
N PHE A 143 10.68 8.73 9.05
CA PHE A 143 10.20 7.34 9.02
C PHE A 143 9.28 7.01 10.20
N THR A 144 9.67 7.43 11.41
CA THR A 144 8.88 7.20 12.61
C THR A 144 7.54 7.91 12.55
N ASP A 145 7.53 9.19 12.16
CA ASP A 145 6.32 10.02 12.11
C ASP A 145 5.33 9.50 11.05
N LEU A 146 5.82 9.08 9.87
CA LEU A 146 5.00 8.50 8.81
C LEU A 146 4.36 7.16 9.23
N ASN A 147 5.08 6.32 9.98
CA ASN A 147 4.62 4.97 10.33
C ASN A 147 3.88 4.90 11.67
N LYS A 148 4.23 5.74 12.65
CA LYS A 148 3.66 5.70 14.01
C LYS A 148 2.15 6.00 14.02
N ASN A 149 1.71 6.89 13.15
CA ASN A 149 0.33 7.35 13.06
C ASN A 149 -0.47 6.64 11.96
N ALA A 150 0.15 5.71 11.22
CA ALA A 150 -0.54 4.92 10.21
C ALA A 150 -1.48 3.90 10.87
N VAL A 151 -2.76 4.02 10.58
CA VAL A 151 -3.78 3.05 11.03
C VAL A 151 -3.86 1.92 10.00
N LYS A 152 -3.65 0.69 10.44
CA LYS A 152 -3.82 -0.49 9.58
C LYS A 152 -5.32 -0.69 9.33
N THR A 153 -5.71 -0.75 8.07
CA THR A 153 -7.07 -1.14 7.66
C THR A 153 -7.35 -2.57 8.15
N SER A 154 -8.55 -2.80 8.69
CA SER A 154 -8.98 -4.15 9.05
C SER A 154 -9.13 -5.02 7.81
N ASN A 155 -9.04 -6.34 7.96
CA ASN A 155 -9.30 -7.27 6.87
C ASN A 155 -10.76 -7.16 6.42
N SER A 156 -11.70 -7.02 7.37
CA SER A 156 -13.12 -6.84 7.06
C SER A 156 -13.39 -5.62 6.16
N ILE A 157 -12.76 -4.48 6.41
CA ILE A 157 -12.87 -3.31 5.52
C ILE A 157 -12.22 -3.60 4.16
N SER A 158 -11.07 -4.27 4.14
CA SER A 158 -10.41 -4.63 2.88
C SER A 158 -11.31 -5.51 2.03
N GLU A 159 -11.91 -6.55 2.61
CA GLU A 159 -12.86 -7.45 1.95
C GLU A 159 -14.17 -6.74 1.57
N LEU A 160 -14.60 -5.75 2.36
CA LEU A 160 -15.81 -4.96 2.05
C LEU A 160 -15.64 -4.15 0.76
N TYR A 161 -14.43 -3.64 0.49
CA TYR A 161 -14.18 -2.76 -0.66
C TYR A 161 -13.47 -3.46 -1.82
N ASP A 162 -12.89 -4.64 -1.62
CA ASP A 162 -12.19 -5.36 -2.70
C ASP A 162 -13.20 -5.92 -3.72
N SER A 163 -13.19 -5.32 -4.92
CA SER A 163 -14.00 -5.76 -6.06
C SER A 163 -13.29 -6.75 -6.98
N ARG A 164 -12.00 -7.02 -6.74
CA ARG A 164 -11.17 -7.93 -7.54
C ARG A 164 -11.13 -9.33 -6.95
N ASP A 165 -11.20 -9.44 -5.61
CA ASP A 165 -11.29 -10.74 -4.95
C ASP A 165 -12.72 -11.30 -5.09
N GLU A 166 -12.87 -12.29 -5.96
CA GLU A 166 -14.16 -12.93 -6.26
C GLU A 166 -14.80 -13.54 -5.01
N MET A 167 -14.01 -14.14 -4.10
CA MET A 167 -14.56 -14.68 -2.85
C MET A 167 -15.06 -13.57 -1.93
N ALA A 168 -14.40 -12.39 -1.91
CA ALA A 168 -14.89 -11.25 -1.16
C ALA A 168 -16.22 -10.73 -1.74
N VAL A 169 -16.35 -10.68 -3.07
CA VAL A 169 -17.60 -10.30 -3.74
C VAL A 169 -18.73 -11.28 -3.37
N ILE A 170 -18.49 -12.59 -3.55
CA ILE A 170 -19.45 -13.64 -3.20
C ILE A 170 -19.85 -13.54 -1.71
N THR A 171 -18.88 -13.38 -0.82
CA THR A 171 -19.16 -13.28 0.62
C THR A 171 -20.06 -12.09 0.95
N ARG A 172 -19.81 -10.92 0.37
CA ARG A 172 -20.67 -9.75 0.56
C ARG A 172 -22.08 -9.99 0.04
N ASN A 173 -22.21 -10.57 -1.14
CA ASN A 173 -23.51 -10.86 -1.76
C ASN A 173 -24.35 -11.77 -0.85
N ILE A 174 -23.76 -12.83 -0.32
CA ILE A 174 -24.42 -13.76 0.60
C ILE A 174 -24.88 -13.04 1.88
N ILE A 175 -24.00 -12.26 2.49
CA ILE A 175 -24.33 -11.52 3.71
C ILE A 175 -25.46 -10.54 3.47
N TRP A 176 -25.47 -9.82 2.36
CA TRP A 176 -26.54 -8.88 2.05
C TRP A 176 -27.87 -9.57 1.74
N LYS A 177 -27.84 -10.76 1.15
CA LYS A 177 -29.00 -11.54 0.75
C LYS A 177 -29.71 -12.19 1.94
N ILE A 178 -28.96 -12.60 2.98
CA ILE A 178 -29.50 -13.27 4.16
C ILE A 178 -29.63 -12.24 5.29
N GLU A 179 -30.85 -11.83 5.62
CA GLU A 179 -31.17 -10.75 6.56
C GLU A 179 -30.51 -10.94 7.94
N PHE A 180 -30.53 -12.16 8.48
CA PHE A 180 -29.87 -12.47 9.76
C PHE A 180 -28.36 -12.18 9.69
N LEU A 181 -27.67 -12.63 8.64
CA LEU A 181 -26.25 -12.39 8.47
C LEU A 181 -25.98 -10.90 8.28
N ASN A 182 -26.79 -10.20 7.49
CA ASN A 182 -26.62 -8.76 7.28
C ASN A 182 -26.77 -7.97 8.59
N THR A 183 -27.73 -8.36 9.44
CA THR A 183 -27.99 -7.71 10.72
C THR A 183 -26.87 -7.94 11.72
N TYR A 184 -26.34 -9.16 11.81
CA TYR A 184 -25.43 -9.55 12.89
C TYR A 184 -23.94 -9.61 12.49
N THR A 185 -23.58 -9.20 11.26
CA THR A 185 -22.18 -9.11 10.83
C THR A 185 -21.63 -7.70 11.00
N ASP A 186 -20.47 -7.57 11.68
CA ASP A 186 -19.66 -6.37 11.68
C ASP A 186 -18.80 -6.37 10.41
N LYS A 187 -18.96 -5.32 9.60
CA LYS A 187 -18.28 -5.19 8.29
C LYS A 187 -16.99 -4.36 8.36
N GLU A 188 -16.68 -3.83 9.53
CA GLU A 188 -15.54 -2.93 9.71
C GLU A 188 -14.45 -3.51 10.62
N LYS A 189 -14.81 -4.34 11.58
CA LYS A 189 -13.89 -4.89 12.58
C LYS A 189 -13.53 -6.34 12.29
N ASP A 190 -12.30 -6.73 12.62
CA ASP A 190 -11.86 -8.14 12.57
C ASP A 190 -12.13 -8.87 13.89
N ILE A 191 -12.28 -8.12 14.99
CA ILE A 191 -12.52 -8.65 16.34
C ILE A 191 -13.68 -7.89 16.96
N LEU A 192 -14.68 -8.63 17.42
CA LEU A 192 -15.84 -8.06 18.10
C LEU A 192 -15.47 -7.64 19.54
N GLY A 193 -15.92 -6.48 19.96
CA GLY A 193 -15.81 -6.03 21.34
C GLY A 193 -16.73 -6.81 22.28
N LYS A 194 -16.39 -6.85 23.57
CA LYS A 194 -17.15 -7.57 24.62
C LYS A 194 -18.66 -7.22 24.68
N PHE A 195 -19.01 -6.03 24.28
CA PHE A 195 -20.40 -5.53 24.29
C PHE A 195 -20.97 -5.33 22.87
N SER A 196 -20.41 -6.02 21.88
CA SER A 196 -20.92 -5.96 20.51
C SER A 196 -22.29 -6.59 20.43
N SER A 197 -23.21 -5.93 19.70
CA SER A 197 -24.49 -6.51 19.28
C SER A 197 -24.34 -7.40 18.03
N LYS A 198 -23.14 -7.42 17.42
CA LYS A 198 -22.81 -8.26 16.28
C LYS A 198 -22.30 -9.61 16.77
N LEU A 199 -22.57 -10.66 15.99
CA LEU A 199 -22.16 -12.04 16.27
C LEU A 199 -20.94 -12.47 15.46
N PHE A 200 -20.73 -11.86 14.31
CA PHE A 200 -19.71 -12.24 13.33
C PHE A 200 -18.99 -11.03 12.78
N THR A 201 -17.84 -11.25 12.14
CA THR A 201 -17.16 -10.25 11.31
C THR A 201 -17.17 -10.68 9.85
N LEU A 202 -17.06 -9.73 8.92
CA LEU A 202 -16.99 -10.04 7.49
C LEU A 202 -15.80 -10.96 7.18
N ASN A 203 -14.65 -10.70 7.78
CA ASN A 203 -13.44 -11.52 7.64
C ASN A 203 -13.65 -12.97 8.10
N THR A 204 -14.49 -13.19 9.13
CA THR A 204 -14.82 -14.55 9.57
C THR A 204 -15.58 -15.30 8.48
N PHE A 205 -16.58 -14.67 7.85
CA PHE A 205 -17.31 -15.28 6.75
C PHE A 205 -16.46 -15.52 5.52
N TYR A 206 -15.64 -14.55 5.14
CA TYR A 206 -14.70 -14.72 4.04
C TYR A 206 -13.78 -15.93 4.24
N SER A 207 -13.19 -16.05 5.43
CA SER A 207 -12.32 -17.17 5.78
C SER A 207 -13.06 -18.50 5.80
N ALA A 208 -14.29 -18.52 6.36
CA ALA A 208 -15.13 -19.72 6.40
C ALA A 208 -15.52 -20.16 4.99
N ASN A 209 -15.94 -19.25 4.12
CA ASN A 209 -16.29 -19.55 2.73
C ASN A 209 -15.12 -20.18 1.97
N LYS A 210 -13.89 -19.64 2.13
CA LYS A 210 -12.70 -20.24 1.52
C LYS A 210 -12.45 -21.67 1.97
N ILE A 211 -12.70 -21.98 3.24
CA ILE A 211 -12.57 -23.34 3.78
C ILE A 211 -13.66 -24.24 3.21
N VAL A 212 -14.91 -23.82 3.21
CA VAL A 212 -16.06 -24.60 2.74
C VAL A 212 -15.91 -25.03 1.28
N VAL A 213 -15.40 -24.14 0.42
CA VAL A 213 -15.20 -24.44 -1.01
C VAL A 213 -13.82 -25.02 -1.33
N GLY A 214 -12.95 -25.23 -0.32
CA GLY A 214 -11.60 -25.74 -0.54
C GLY A 214 -10.70 -24.79 -1.37
N GLY A 215 -11.00 -23.48 -1.36
CA GLY A 215 -10.24 -22.46 -2.08
C GLY A 215 -10.48 -22.40 -3.59
N LYS A 216 -11.42 -23.20 -4.15
CA LYS A 216 -11.77 -23.18 -5.56
C LYS A 216 -13.11 -22.46 -5.75
N ILE A 217 -13.16 -21.54 -6.72
CA ILE A 217 -14.36 -20.82 -7.12
C ILE A 217 -14.81 -21.37 -8.47
N GLU A 218 -16.07 -21.71 -8.56
CA GLU A 218 -16.76 -22.24 -9.74
C GLU A 218 -18.06 -21.47 -9.97
N ASP A 219 -18.64 -21.55 -11.16
CA ASP A 219 -19.85 -20.80 -11.56
C ASP A 219 -21.02 -20.89 -10.56
N LYS A 220 -21.14 -21.96 -9.81
CA LYS A 220 -22.21 -22.19 -8.83
C LYS A 220 -21.78 -21.97 -7.38
N THR A 221 -20.61 -21.43 -7.13
CA THR A 221 -20.06 -21.27 -5.77
C THR A 221 -20.95 -20.33 -4.93
N GLU A 222 -21.45 -19.24 -5.48
CA GLU A 222 -22.31 -18.31 -4.76
C GLU A 222 -23.65 -18.95 -4.38
N ASP A 223 -24.27 -19.68 -5.28
CA ASP A 223 -25.55 -20.36 -5.03
C ASP A 223 -25.40 -21.46 -3.97
N PHE A 224 -24.32 -22.25 -4.08
CA PHE A 224 -24.01 -23.28 -3.10
C PHE A 224 -23.78 -22.68 -1.70
N LEU A 225 -22.95 -21.65 -1.59
CA LEU A 225 -22.68 -21.00 -0.31
C LEU A 225 -23.91 -20.27 0.25
N THR A 226 -24.75 -19.68 -0.61
CA THR A 226 -26.02 -19.09 -0.18
C THR A 226 -26.90 -20.12 0.48
N THR A 227 -27.15 -21.25 -0.19
CA THR A 227 -27.96 -22.36 0.34
C THR A 227 -27.35 -22.93 1.62
N TYR A 228 -26.02 -23.10 1.66
CA TYR A 228 -25.31 -23.57 2.85
C TYR A 228 -25.57 -22.65 4.06
N TRP A 229 -25.41 -21.34 3.92
CA TRP A 229 -25.61 -20.40 5.01
C TRP A 229 -27.09 -20.23 5.39
N GLU A 230 -28.03 -20.30 4.45
CA GLU A 230 -29.46 -20.33 4.75
C GLU A 230 -29.82 -21.54 5.64
N MET A 231 -29.27 -22.72 5.32
CA MET A 231 -29.46 -23.93 6.14
C MET A 231 -28.81 -23.79 7.52
N VAL A 232 -27.61 -23.22 7.60
CA VAL A 232 -26.95 -22.97 8.89
C VAL A 232 -27.79 -22.04 9.75
N VAL A 233 -28.23 -20.91 9.22
CA VAL A 233 -29.06 -19.94 9.96
C VAL A 233 -30.38 -20.56 10.40
N ALA A 234 -31.06 -21.33 9.53
CA ALA A 234 -32.33 -22.01 9.87
C ALA A 234 -32.15 -23.03 11.01
N ASN A 235 -30.95 -23.56 11.25
CA ASN A 235 -30.67 -24.49 12.34
C ASN A 235 -30.08 -23.83 13.59
N MET A 236 -29.78 -22.53 13.55
CA MET A 236 -29.29 -21.75 14.71
C MET A 236 -30.44 -21.07 15.46
N LEU A 237 -31.57 -20.89 14.85
CA LEU A 237 -32.77 -20.25 15.37
C LEU A 237 -33.82 -21.30 15.76
#